data_9f8c54b2ddf43b099ded63d9f5d2ec29
#
_entry.id   9f8c54b2ddf43b099ded63d9f5d2ec29
#
_cell.length_a   1.000
_cell.length_b   1.000
_cell.length_c   1.000
_cell.angle_alpha   90.00
_cell.angle_beta   90.00
_cell.angle_gamma   90.00
#
_symmetry.space_group_name_H-M   'P 1'
#
loop_
_entity.id
_entity.type
_entity.pdbx_description
1 polymer ?
#
loop_
_entity_poly.entity_id
_entity_poly.type
_entity_poly.pdbx_seq_one_letter_code
_entity_poly.pdbx_strand_id
1 'polypeptide(L)' 'MSEVKMMWALVKEKADVGLWLKQVPIPECGKNDVKIKIRKTSICGTDVHIYNWNEWAQHTIPIGLTAGHEYVGEVVEV' A
#
# COMPACT_ATOMS: atom_id res chain seq x y z
N MET A 1 -4.75 24.31 -12.11
CA MET A 1 -4.21 22.95 -11.99
C MET A 1 -4.18 22.57 -10.53
N SER A 2 -4.83 21.49 -10.17
CA SER A 2 -4.87 21.07 -8.78
C SER A 2 -3.55 20.39 -8.41
N GLU A 3 -3.05 20.67 -7.21
CA GLU A 3 -1.87 20.03 -6.69
C GLU A 3 -2.17 18.58 -6.33
N VAL A 4 -1.26 17.67 -6.66
CA VAL A 4 -1.36 16.28 -6.24
C VAL A 4 -0.88 16.19 -4.81
N LYS A 5 -1.79 15.78 -3.91
CA LYS A 5 -1.42 15.55 -2.52
C LYS A 5 -0.75 14.20 -2.38
N MET A 6 0.29 14.15 -1.56
CA MET A 6 1.09 12.95 -1.35
C MET A 6 0.91 12.42 0.07
N MET A 7 1.12 11.12 0.23
CA MET A 7 1.11 10.45 1.53
C MET A 7 2.28 9.48 1.62
N TRP A 8 2.64 9.10 2.83
CA TRP A 8 3.65 8.07 3.06
C TRP A 8 3.04 6.69 2.92
N ALA A 9 3.78 5.78 2.29
CA ALA A 9 3.37 4.39 2.14
C ALA A 9 4.58 3.47 2.12
N LEU A 10 4.38 2.22 2.54
CA LEU A 10 5.38 1.16 2.38
C LEU A 10 5.14 0.48 1.05
N VAL A 11 6.14 0.49 0.19
CA VAL A 11 6.03 0.05 -1.20
C VAL A 11 7.11 -0.98 -1.51
N LYS A 12 6.77 -2.03 -2.26
CA LYS A 12 7.74 -2.96 -2.83
C LYS A 12 8.35 -2.30 -4.08
N GLU A 13 9.33 -1.43 -3.85
CA GLU A 13 9.95 -0.65 -4.92
C GLU A 13 10.90 -1.46 -5.79
N LYS A 14 11.52 -2.47 -5.21
CA LYS A 14 12.55 -3.28 -5.89
C LYS A 14 12.29 -4.77 -5.70
N ALA A 15 12.79 -5.56 -6.64
CA ALA A 15 12.75 -7.02 -6.57
C ALA A 15 13.87 -7.53 -5.64
N ASP A 16 13.73 -7.23 -4.35
CA ASP A 16 14.71 -7.54 -3.32
C ASP A 16 14.04 -7.60 -1.95
N VAL A 17 14.76 -8.08 -0.96
CA VAL A 17 14.29 -8.11 0.44
C VAL A 17 14.06 -6.70 0.93
N GLY A 18 12.92 -6.48 1.58
CA GLY A 18 12.59 -5.21 2.21
C GLY A 18 11.31 -4.59 1.67
N LEU A 19 10.91 -3.52 2.33
CA LEU A 19 9.85 -2.61 1.91
C LEU A 19 10.41 -1.21 2.09
N TRP A 20 10.04 -0.30 1.18
CA TRP A 20 10.60 1.05 1.16
C TRP A 20 9.52 2.07 1.50
N LEU A 21 9.84 2.98 2.41
CA LEU A 21 8.97 4.09 2.76
C LEU A 21 9.08 5.15 1.68
N LYS A 22 7.97 5.41 1.00
CA LYS A 22 7.92 6.37 -0.11
C LYS A 22 6.73 7.30 0.04
N GLN A 23 6.81 8.45 -0.62
CA GLN A 23 5.65 9.29 -0.83
C GLN A 23 4.96 8.86 -2.12
N VAL A 24 3.66 8.63 -2.02
CA VAL A 24 2.82 8.25 -3.16
C VAL A 24 1.61 9.17 -3.22
N PRO A 25 0.99 9.33 -4.40
CA PRO A 25 -0.23 10.14 -4.50
C PRO A 25 -1.35 9.56 -3.62
N ILE A 26 -2.09 10.44 -2.96
CA ILE A 26 -3.29 10.02 -2.25
C ILE A 26 -4.31 9.57 -3.32
N PRO A 27 -4.88 8.36 -3.21
CA PRO A 27 -5.81 7.87 -4.22
C PRO A 27 -7.08 8.69 -4.28
N GLU A 28 -7.65 8.80 -5.46
CA GLU A 28 -8.94 9.47 -5.66
C GLU A 28 -10.09 8.49 -5.41
N CYS A 29 -11.20 9.02 -4.89
CA CYS A 29 -12.42 8.24 -4.68
C CYS A 29 -13.16 8.10 -6.02
N GLY A 30 -13.22 6.88 -6.54
CA GLY A 30 -13.96 6.59 -7.77
C GLY A 30 -15.45 6.45 -7.55
N LYS A 31 -16.17 6.15 -8.63
CA LYS A 31 -17.64 6.10 -8.63
C LYS A 31 -18.22 5.08 -7.64
N ASN A 32 -17.60 3.93 -7.52
CA ASN A 32 -18.05 2.85 -6.63
C ASN A 32 -17.09 2.61 -5.47
N ASP A 33 -16.29 3.62 -5.13
CA ASP A 33 -15.27 3.52 -4.12
C ASP A 33 -15.67 4.25 -2.84
N VAL A 34 -14.99 3.86 -1.77
CA VAL A 34 -15.05 4.55 -0.48
C VAL A 34 -13.62 4.91 -0.10
N LYS A 35 -13.38 6.19 0.18
CA LYS A 35 -12.06 6.64 0.61
C LYS A 35 -11.98 6.62 2.13
N ILE A 36 -10.96 5.94 2.64
CA ILE A 36 -10.77 5.73 4.07
C ILE A 36 -9.48 6.39 4.53
N LYS A 37 -9.55 7.15 5.61
CA LYS A 37 -8.36 7.62 6.30
C LYS A 37 -7.92 6.54 7.27
N ILE A 38 -6.76 5.92 7.00
CA ILE A 38 -6.25 4.82 7.82
C ILE A 38 -5.91 5.29 9.22
N ARG A 39 -6.39 4.59 10.23
CA ARG A 39 -6.10 4.86 11.64
C ARG A 39 -5.09 3.89 12.20
N LYS A 40 -5.26 2.60 11.87
CA LYS A 40 -4.36 1.55 12.31
C LYS A 40 -4.26 0.49 11.23
N THR A 41 -3.09 -0.13 11.16
CA THR A 41 -2.84 -1.24 10.24
C THR A 41 -2.08 -2.32 11.00
N SER A 42 -2.15 -3.54 10.49
CA SER A 42 -1.40 -4.67 11.05
C SER A 42 -0.61 -5.39 9.97
N ILE A 43 0.29 -6.26 10.40
CA ILE A 43 1.12 -7.06 9.52
C ILE A 43 0.60 -8.49 9.55
N CYS A 44 0.40 -9.09 8.39
CA CYS A 44 0.04 -10.50 8.28
C CYS A 44 1.16 -11.32 7.63
N GLY A 45 0.96 -12.64 7.55
CA GLY A 45 1.95 -13.54 6.94
C GLY A 45 2.29 -13.18 5.50
N THR A 46 1.31 -12.70 4.73
CA THR A 46 1.53 -12.26 3.35
C THR A 46 2.53 -11.11 3.28
N ASP A 47 2.44 -10.16 4.20
CA ASP A 47 3.37 -9.02 4.26
C ASP A 47 4.79 -9.48 4.54
N VAL A 48 4.96 -10.50 5.38
CA VAL A 48 6.26 -11.09 5.67
C VAL A 48 6.86 -11.74 4.43
N HIS A 49 6.05 -12.46 3.64
CA HIS A 49 6.49 -13.05 2.37
C HIS A 49 6.92 -11.97 1.37
N ILE A 50 6.18 -10.88 1.28
CA ILE A 50 6.52 -9.75 0.41
C ILE A 50 7.84 -9.11 0.85
N TYR A 51 7.98 -8.87 2.15
CA TYR A 51 9.22 -8.31 2.70
C TYR A 51 10.43 -9.18 2.36
N ASN A 52 10.33 -10.48 2.63
CA ASN A 52 11.43 -11.42 2.42
C ASN A 52 11.69 -11.71 0.95
N TRP A 53 10.76 -11.34 0.07
CA TRP A 53 10.86 -11.56 -1.38
C TRP A 53 11.13 -13.03 -1.71
N ASN A 54 10.34 -13.91 -1.08
CA ASN A 54 10.47 -15.35 -1.31
C ASN A 54 9.95 -15.74 -2.70
N GLU A 55 10.05 -17.01 -3.05
CA GLU A 55 9.67 -17.50 -4.38
C GLU A 55 8.22 -17.16 -4.73
N TRP A 56 7.29 -17.32 -3.79
CA TRP A 56 5.88 -16.97 -4.01
C TRP A 56 5.72 -15.49 -4.37
N ALA A 57 6.39 -14.61 -3.60
CA ALA A 57 6.31 -13.17 -3.82
C ALA A 57 6.90 -12.77 -5.18
N GLN A 58 8.01 -13.40 -5.58
CA GLN A 58 8.64 -13.13 -6.87
C GLN A 58 7.72 -13.42 -8.05
N HIS A 59 6.85 -14.42 -7.92
CA HIS A 59 5.92 -14.82 -8.98
C HIS A 59 4.56 -14.14 -8.90
N THR A 60 4.21 -13.54 -7.76
CA THR A 60 2.86 -13.06 -7.48
C THR A 60 2.78 -11.54 -7.33
N ILE A 61 3.80 -10.91 -6.75
CA ILE A 61 3.73 -9.50 -6.35
C ILE A 61 4.38 -8.61 -7.41
N PRO A 62 3.62 -7.65 -7.99
CA PRO A 62 4.19 -6.68 -8.91
C PRO A 62 5.06 -5.66 -8.18
N ILE A 63 6.13 -5.21 -8.84
CA ILE A 63 6.96 -4.12 -8.32
C ILE A 63 6.12 -2.83 -8.31
N GLY A 64 6.23 -2.07 -7.23
CA GLY A 64 5.44 -0.85 -7.02
C GLY A 64 4.20 -1.07 -6.17
N LEU A 65 3.91 -2.31 -5.76
CA LEU A 65 2.77 -2.59 -4.88
C LEU A 65 2.92 -1.89 -3.54
N THR A 66 1.86 -1.20 -3.13
CA THR A 66 1.77 -0.67 -1.77
C THR A 66 1.37 -1.80 -0.82
N ALA A 67 2.17 -2.03 0.21
CA ALA A 67 1.95 -3.13 1.15
C ALA A 67 0.88 -2.78 2.19
N GLY A 68 0.29 -3.82 2.78
CA GLY A 68 -0.70 -3.70 3.85
C GLY A 68 -2.12 -3.89 3.35
N HIS A 69 -2.84 -4.82 3.95
CA HIS A 69 -4.23 -5.11 3.58
C HIS A 69 -5.12 -5.37 4.81
N GLU A 70 -4.54 -5.29 6.00
CA GLU A 70 -5.29 -5.40 7.27
C GLU A 70 -5.26 -4.05 7.96
N TYR A 71 -6.38 -3.35 7.94
CA TYR A 71 -6.43 -1.98 8.45
C TYR A 71 -7.83 -1.65 8.97
N VAL A 72 -7.90 -0.59 9.76
CA VAL A 72 -9.14 0.05 10.19
C VAL A 72 -8.97 1.55 10.02
N GLY A 73 -10.03 2.21 9.59
CA GLY A 73 -9.97 3.63 9.33
C GLY A 73 -11.35 4.28 9.36
N GLU A 74 -11.34 5.55 9.02
CA GLU A 74 -12.54 6.39 8.98
C GLU A 74 -12.89 6.72 7.53
N VAL A 75 -14.14 6.54 7.16
CA VAL A 75 -14.62 6.93 5.82
C VAL A 75 -14.61 8.45 5.72
N VAL A 76 -13.90 8.98 4.76
CA VAL A 76 -13.77 10.43 4.55
C VAL A 76 -14.37 10.90 3.23
N GLU A 77 -14.65 9.98 2.31
CA GLU A 77 -15.26 10.31 1.02
C GLU A 77 -15.97 9.09 0.44
N VAL A 78 -17.10 9.32 -0.17
CA VAL A 78 -17.88 8.27 -0.86
C VAL A 78 -18.25 8.69 -2.28
#